data_944631a8083509b6be4a1c5a48afdca5
#
_entry.id   944631a8083509b6be4a1c5a48afdca5
#
_cell.length_a   1.000
_cell.length_b   1.000
_cell.length_c   1.000
_cell.angle_alpha   90.00
_cell.angle_beta   90.00
_cell.angle_gamma   90.00
#
_symmetry.space_group_name_H-M   'P 1'
#
loop_
_entity.id
_entity.type
_entity.pdbx_description
1 polymer ?
#
loop_
_entity_poly.entity_id
_entity_poly.type
_entity_poly.pdbx_seq_one_letter_code
_entity_poly.pdbx_strand_id
1 'polypeptide(L)'
;VSRSYGGRTATDRVADRRAQLIAAGRNVIGTEGVAALGMRVVCREAGLSQKFFYESFTDTDELLHAVYAAALSELEDAIAPAVAAQDLHAIVDAAARAMEDDPRLCRILLVEPVADMRLRRHVRETIPALTTAALGHLFPGSPDDSAIRMRFSALFGALISLFIEWTEGNLGGDRDAFVRHTVTVATQLLGVPAPAQ
;
A
#
# COMPACT_ATOMS: atom_id res chain seq x y z
N VAL A 1 25.88 -36.00 -22.84
CA VAL A 1 25.55 -35.15 -21.70
C VAL A 1 25.23 -33.78 -22.28
N SER A 2 23.94 -33.52 -22.53
CA SER A 2 23.46 -32.22 -23.07
C SER A 2 23.40 -31.22 -21.91
N ARG A 3 24.26 -30.22 -21.95
CA ARG A 3 24.19 -29.05 -21.05
C ARG A 3 23.00 -28.20 -21.47
N SER A 4 21.91 -28.26 -20.68
CA SER A 4 20.81 -27.31 -20.75
C SER A 4 21.34 -25.91 -20.35
N TYR A 5 21.56 -25.07 -21.34
CA TYR A 5 21.84 -23.65 -21.16
C TYR A 5 20.50 -22.99 -20.85
N GLY A 6 20.22 -22.70 -19.57
CA GLY A 6 19.01 -22.02 -19.10
C GLY A 6 18.96 -20.58 -19.60
N GLY A 7 18.64 -20.39 -20.88
CA GLY A 7 18.44 -19.08 -21.49
C GLY A 7 17.09 -18.51 -21.02
N ARG A 8 17.11 -17.40 -20.23
CA ARG A 8 15.93 -16.57 -19.96
C ARG A 8 15.21 -16.25 -21.26
N THR A 9 13.91 -16.47 -21.31
CA THR A 9 13.11 -16.17 -22.50
C THR A 9 13.05 -14.66 -22.77
N ALA A 10 12.63 -14.26 -23.96
CA ALA A 10 12.40 -12.84 -24.25
C ALA A 10 11.33 -12.25 -23.31
N THR A 11 10.31 -13.04 -22.97
CA THR A 11 9.24 -12.69 -22.04
C THR A 11 9.78 -12.46 -20.62
N ASP A 12 10.68 -13.34 -20.13
CA ASP A 12 11.28 -13.18 -18.79
C ASP A 12 12.08 -11.87 -18.71
N ARG A 13 12.81 -11.51 -19.76
CA ARG A 13 13.58 -10.25 -19.82
C ARG A 13 12.68 -9.01 -19.81
N VAL A 14 11.51 -9.07 -20.43
CA VAL A 14 10.53 -7.96 -20.38
C VAL A 14 9.96 -7.83 -18.98
N ALA A 15 9.59 -8.95 -18.36
CA ALA A 15 9.09 -8.97 -16.98
C ALA A 15 10.12 -8.43 -15.98
N ASP A 16 11.39 -8.85 -16.10
CA ASP A 16 12.49 -8.36 -15.27
C ASP A 16 12.68 -6.83 -15.41
N ARG A 17 12.66 -6.29 -16.64
CA ARG A 17 12.78 -4.84 -16.86
C ARG A 17 11.61 -4.07 -16.29
N ARG A 18 10.39 -4.61 -16.43
CA ARG A 18 9.19 -4.00 -15.85
C ARG A 18 9.30 -3.95 -14.32
N ALA A 19 9.75 -5.02 -13.69
CA ALA A 19 9.99 -5.06 -12.25
C ALA A 19 11.07 -4.06 -11.81
N GLN A 20 12.18 -3.92 -12.57
CA GLN A 20 13.22 -2.92 -12.30
C GLN A 20 12.69 -1.48 -12.38
N LEU A 21 11.83 -1.18 -13.36
CA LEU A 21 11.21 0.15 -13.48
C LEU A 21 10.24 0.43 -12.33
N ILE A 22 9.47 -0.57 -11.88
CA ILE A 22 8.59 -0.45 -10.70
C ILE A 22 9.43 -0.18 -9.45
N ALA A 23 10.52 -0.92 -9.24
CA ALA A 23 11.41 -0.72 -8.09
C ALA A 23 12.06 0.67 -8.10
N ALA A 24 12.50 1.15 -9.26
CA ALA A 24 13.03 2.50 -9.42
C ALA A 24 11.95 3.57 -9.15
N GLY A 25 10.75 3.39 -9.68
CA GLY A 25 9.60 4.26 -9.40
C GLY A 25 9.26 4.29 -7.91
N ARG A 26 9.29 3.13 -7.22
CA ARG A 26 9.13 3.04 -5.77
C ARG A 26 10.18 3.88 -5.02
N ASN A 27 11.45 3.79 -5.41
CA ASN A 27 12.50 4.59 -4.80
C ASN A 27 12.24 6.09 -4.99
N VAL A 28 11.95 6.53 -6.22
CA VAL A 28 11.68 7.95 -6.52
C VAL A 28 10.47 8.45 -5.72
N ILE A 29 9.33 7.75 -5.78
CA ILE A 29 8.12 8.19 -5.08
C ILE A 29 8.35 8.16 -3.56
N GLY A 30 8.95 7.09 -3.05
CA GLY A 30 9.18 6.91 -1.61
C GLY A 30 10.16 7.91 -1.01
N THR A 31 11.05 8.51 -1.80
CA THR A 31 12.04 9.49 -1.31
C THR A 31 11.69 10.93 -1.68
N GLU A 32 11.21 11.17 -2.90
CA GLU A 32 11.01 12.51 -3.46
C GLU A 32 9.54 12.85 -3.73
N GLY A 33 8.64 11.85 -3.68
CA GLY A 33 7.21 12.00 -3.94
C GLY A 33 6.82 11.82 -5.41
N VAL A 34 5.50 11.75 -5.65
CA VAL A 34 4.93 11.57 -7.00
C VAL A 34 5.30 12.70 -7.94
N ALA A 35 5.48 13.93 -7.44
CA ALA A 35 5.87 15.08 -8.27
C ALA A 35 7.24 14.90 -8.95
N ALA A 36 8.14 14.10 -8.38
CA ALA A 36 9.44 13.80 -8.95
C ALA A 36 9.40 12.64 -9.97
N LEU A 37 8.27 11.91 -10.05
CA LEU A 37 8.14 10.76 -10.94
C LEU A 37 8.11 11.21 -12.40
N GLY A 38 9.21 10.93 -13.10
CA GLY A 38 9.33 11.20 -14.53
C GLY A 38 10.06 10.08 -15.26
N MET A 39 9.68 9.82 -16.50
CA MET A 39 10.29 8.74 -17.31
C MET A 39 11.83 8.77 -17.30
N ARG A 40 12.44 9.96 -17.46
CA ARG A 40 13.90 10.09 -17.48
C ARG A 40 14.54 9.79 -16.12
N VAL A 41 13.86 10.21 -15.03
CA VAL A 41 14.33 9.99 -13.65
C VAL A 41 14.31 8.48 -13.35
N VAL A 42 13.20 7.83 -13.64
CA VAL A 42 13.02 6.39 -13.41
C VAL A 42 13.97 5.55 -14.28
N CYS A 43 14.16 5.91 -15.56
CA CYS A 43 15.12 5.22 -16.42
C CYS A 43 16.55 5.32 -15.89
N ARG A 44 16.96 6.49 -15.40
CA ARG A 44 18.29 6.71 -14.80
C ARG A 44 18.44 5.88 -13.53
N GLU A 45 17.44 5.88 -12.65
CA GLU A 45 17.42 5.12 -11.42
C GLU A 45 17.48 3.60 -11.69
N ALA A 46 16.74 3.12 -12.68
CA ALA A 46 16.73 1.71 -13.09
C ALA A 46 17.94 1.27 -13.90
N GLY A 47 18.79 2.20 -14.38
CA GLY A 47 19.86 1.88 -15.31
C GLY A 47 19.36 1.41 -16.69
N LEU A 48 18.15 1.81 -17.10
CA LEU A 48 17.50 1.38 -18.33
C LEU A 48 17.32 2.54 -19.33
N SER A 49 17.29 2.19 -20.63
CA SER A 49 17.00 3.18 -21.67
C SER A 49 15.50 3.49 -21.76
N GLN A 50 15.17 4.66 -22.32
CA GLN A 50 13.77 5.07 -22.57
C GLN A 50 13.03 4.06 -23.47
N LYS A 51 13.72 3.37 -24.36
CA LYS A 51 13.11 2.30 -25.18
C LYS A 51 12.48 1.22 -24.30
N PHE A 52 13.20 0.77 -23.28
CA PHE A 52 12.69 -0.26 -22.35
C PHE A 52 11.57 0.24 -21.45
N PHE A 53 11.52 1.55 -21.18
CA PHE A 53 10.37 2.14 -20.52
C PHE A 53 9.11 1.97 -21.36
N TYR A 54 9.15 2.38 -22.62
CA TYR A 54 7.98 2.30 -23.53
C TYR A 54 7.61 0.86 -23.95
N GLU A 55 8.52 -0.10 -23.81
CA GLU A 55 8.20 -1.54 -23.94
C GLU A 55 7.38 -2.06 -22.74
N SER A 56 7.45 -1.38 -21.59
CA SER A 56 6.84 -1.82 -20.32
C SER A 56 5.65 -1.00 -19.86
N PHE A 57 5.64 0.30 -20.19
CA PHE A 57 4.62 1.28 -19.77
C PHE A 57 4.35 2.26 -20.91
N THR A 58 3.07 2.65 -21.07
CA THR A 58 2.64 3.66 -22.06
C THR A 58 3.05 5.06 -21.63
N ASP A 59 2.98 5.33 -20.33
CA ASP A 59 3.29 6.62 -19.72
C ASP A 59 3.69 6.49 -18.24
N THR A 60 3.92 7.62 -17.59
CA THR A 60 4.28 7.68 -16.17
C THR A 60 3.09 7.41 -15.23
N ASP A 61 1.87 7.60 -15.68
CA ASP A 61 0.68 7.33 -14.88
C ASP A 61 0.44 5.82 -14.77
N GLU A 62 0.67 5.05 -15.85
CA GLU A 62 0.65 3.59 -15.79
C GLU A 62 1.73 3.05 -14.84
N LEU A 63 2.95 3.62 -14.88
CA LEU A 63 3.99 3.26 -13.93
C LEU A 63 3.59 3.62 -12.50
N LEU A 64 3.02 4.81 -12.25
CA LEU A 64 2.55 5.23 -10.93
C LEU A 64 1.54 4.24 -10.35
N HIS A 65 0.56 3.84 -11.15
CA HIS A 65 -0.44 2.84 -10.75
C HIS A 65 0.21 1.47 -10.46
N ALA A 66 1.19 1.06 -11.26
CA ALA A 66 1.91 -0.20 -11.04
C ALA A 66 2.76 -0.17 -9.76
N VAL A 67 3.39 0.95 -9.43
CA VAL A 67 4.13 1.13 -8.17
C VAL A 67 3.18 1.09 -6.97
N TYR A 68 2.04 1.78 -7.05
CA TYR A 68 1.03 1.75 -6.00
C TYR A 68 0.47 0.34 -5.79
N ALA A 69 0.13 -0.36 -6.87
CA ALA A 69 -0.37 -1.74 -6.80
C ALA A 69 0.65 -2.70 -6.19
N ALA A 70 1.93 -2.57 -6.53
CA ALA A 70 2.99 -3.39 -5.94
C ALA A 70 3.16 -3.13 -4.43
N ALA A 71 3.13 -1.87 -4.00
CA ALA A 71 3.18 -1.49 -2.59
C ALA A 71 1.96 -2.00 -1.81
N LEU A 72 0.77 -1.91 -2.42
CA LEU A 72 -0.46 -2.40 -1.82
C LEU A 72 -0.43 -3.93 -1.66
N SER A 73 0.01 -4.67 -2.70
CA SER A 73 0.14 -6.13 -2.63
C SER A 73 1.10 -6.56 -1.53
N GLU A 74 2.20 -5.84 -1.31
CA GLU A 74 3.15 -6.12 -0.23
C GLU A 74 2.49 -5.96 1.15
N LEU A 75 1.71 -4.89 1.35
CA LEU A 75 0.97 -4.69 2.59
C LEU A 75 -0.12 -5.78 2.78
N GLU A 76 -0.85 -6.13 1.71
CA GLU A 76 -1.86 -7.19 1.74
C GLU A 76 -1.24 -8.53 2.11
N ASP A 77 -0.10 -8.90 1.53
CA ASP A 77 0.62 -10.13 1.86
C ASP A 77 1.07 -10.15 3.33
N ALA A 78 1.55 -9.01 3.85
CA ALA A 78 1.97 -8.88 5.24
C ALA A 78 0.83 -9.08 6.24
N ILE A 79 -0.37 -8.55 5.94
CA ILE A 79 -1.52 -8.64 6.84
C ILE A 79 -2.39 -9.89 6.60
N ALA A 80 -2.26 -10.58 5.47
CA ALA A 80 -3.15 -11.68 5.07
C ALA A 80 -3.34 -12.78 6.14
N PRO A 81 -2.30 -13.25 6.86
CA PRO A 81 -2.48 -14.26 7.91
C PRO A 81 -3.37 -13.76 9.06
N ALA A 82 -3.21 -12.50 9.45
CA ALA A 82 -3.98 -11.87 10.51
C ALA A 82 -5.43 -11.61 10.09
N VAL A 83 -5.65 -11.22 8.83
CA VAL A 83 -6.98 -11.08 8.24
C VAL A 83 -7.70 -12.43 8.23
N ALA A 84 -7.03 -13.51 7.82
CA ALA A 84 -7.59 -14.86 7.83
C ALA A 84 -7.95 -15.33 9.26
N ALA A 85 -7.18 -14.92 10.26
CA ALA A 85 -7.44 -15.19 11.68
C ALA A 85 -8.50 -14.26 12.30
N GLN A 86 -8.95 -13.23 11.58
CA GLN A 86 -9.85 -12.16 12.07
C GLN A 86 -9.31 -11.45 13.33
N ASP A 87 -7.99 -11.34 13.44
CA ASP A 87 -7.30 -10.70 14.56
C ASP A 87 -6.93 -9.25 14.22
N LEU A 88 -7.74 -8.31 14.66
CA LEU A 88 -7.54 -6.88 14.40
C LEU A 88 -6.21 -6.37 14.98
N HIS A 89 -5.80 -6.87 16.15
CA HIS A 89 -4.53 -6.47 16.75
C HIS A 89 -3.36 -6.92 15.87
N ALA A 90 -3.37 -8.18 15.44
CA ALA A 90 -2.35 -8.73 14.56
C ALA A 90 -2.33 -8.04 13.17
N ILE A 91 -3.50 -7.62 12.64
CA ILE A 91 -3.59 -6.84 11.40
C ILE A 91 -2.86 -5.50 11.55
N VAL A 92 -3.15 -4.76 12.63
CA VAL A 92 -2.53 -3.46 12.87
C VAL A 92 -1.03 -3.60 13.16
N ASP A 93 -0.60 -4.61 13.93
CA ASP A 93 0.82 -4.87 14.21
C ASP A 93 1.60 -5.25 12.94
N ALA A 94 1.04 -6.11 12.09
CA ALA A 94 1.67 -6.48 10.83
C ALA A 94 1.81 -5.28 9.88
N ALA A 95 0.78 -4.44 9.79
CA ALA A 95 0.84 -3.21 8.99
C ALA A 95 1.87 -2.22 9.55
N ALA A 96 1.92 -2.04 10.87
CA ALA A 96 2.90 -1.18 11.52
C ALA A 96 4.33 -1.68 11.28
N ARG A 97 4.57 -2.97 11.44
CA ARG A 97 5.87 -3.59 11.15
C ARG A 97 6.30 -3.39 9.71
N ALA A 98 5.42 -3.62 8.74
CA ALA A 98 5.74 -3.43 7.33
C ALA A 98 6.15 -1.98 7.01
N MET A 99 5.52 -0.99 7.66
CA MET A 99 5.85 0.43 7.49
C MET A 99 7.09 0.87 8.29
N GLU A 100 7.44 0.20 9.40
CA GLU A 100 8.74 0.38 10.06
C GLU A 100 9.89 -0.18 9.22
N ASP A 101 9.71 -1.38 8.65
CA ASP A 101 10.73 -2.05 7.85
C ASP A 101 11.01 -1.30 6.54
N ASP A 102 9.98 -0.72 5.92
CA ASP A 102 10.12 0.19 4.78
C ASP A 102 9.21 1.42 4.89
N PRO A 103 9.72 2.56 5.38
CA PRO A 103 8.95 3.81 5.50
C PRO A 103 8.39 4.35 4.18
N ARG A 104 8.96 3.94 3.02
CA ARG A 104 8.43 4.30 1.70
C ARG A 104 7.03 3.75 1.48
N LEU A 105 6.69 2.65 2.15
CA LEU A 105 5.37 2.03 2.07
C LEU A 105 4.29 2.99 2.58
N CYS A 106 4.49 3.57 3.76
CA CYS A 106 3.59 4.57 4.33
C CYS A 106 3.42 5.77 3.38
N ARG A 107 4.54 6.30 2.87
CA ARG A 107 4.51 7.43 1.95
C ARG A 107 3.70 7.11 0.69
N ILE A 108 4.01 6.00 0.00
CA ILE A 108 3.35 5.61 -1.25
C ILE A 108 1.86 5.35 -1.05
N LEU A 109 1.50 4.62 0.03
CA LEU A 109 0.13 4.17 0.23
C LEU A 109 -0.77 5.21 0.90
N LEU A 110 -0.23 6.07 1.77
CA LEU A 110 -1.03 6.96 2.61
C LEU A 110 -0.81 8.45 2.32
N VAL A 111 0.45 8.90 2.17
CA VAL A 111 0.77 10.31 1.99
C VAL A 111 0.48 10.77 0.57
N GLU A 112 1.04 10.10 -0.42
CA GLU A 112 0.96 10.52 -1.83
C GLU A 112 -0.48 10.52 -2.39
N PRO A 113 -1.39 9.58 -2.03
CA PRO A 113 -2.78 9.65 -2.47
C PRO A 113 -3.56 10.86 -1.92
N VAL A 114 -3.10 11.45 -0.81
CA VAL A 114 -3.69 12.69 -0.29
C VAL A 114 -3.19 13.90 -1.08
N ALA A 115 -1.93 13.89 -1.50
CA ALA A 115 -1.26 14.99 -2.17
C ALA A 115 -1.49 15.03 -3.70
N ASP A 116 -1.52 13.88 -4.38
CA ASP A 116 -1.65 13.78 -5.84
C ASP A 116 -3.06 13.36 -6.27
N MET A 117 -3.70 14.21 -7.11
CA MET A 117 -5.08 13.96 -7.57
C MET A 117 -5.23 12.74 -8.49
N ARG A 118 -4.19 12.38 -9.27
CA ARG A 118 -4.21 11.22 -10.18
C ARG A 118 -4.23 9.94 -9.35
N LEU A 119 -3.32 9.86 -8.37
CA LEU A 119 -3.26 8.73 -7.46
C LEU A 119 -4.50 8.64 -6.58
N ARG A 120 -5.01 9.77 -6.08
CA ARG A 120 -6.26 9.82 -5.31
C ARG A 120 -7.45 9.24 -6.08
N ARG A 121 -7.57 9.55 -7.37
CA ARG A 121 -8.62 9.00 -8.22
C ARG A 121 -8.48 7.48 -8.34
N HIS A 122 -7.29 7.00 -8.66
CA HIS A 122 -6.98 5.58 -8.78
C HIS A 122 -7.32 4.81 -7.49
N VAL A 123 -6.90 5.34 -6.35
CA VAL A 123 -7.17 4.76 -5.02
C VAL A 123 -8.68 4.70 -4.73
N ARG A 124 -9.44 5.76 -5.07
CA ARG A 124 -10.91 5.77 -4.89
C ARG A 124 -11.63 4.72 -5.75
N GLU A 125 -11.08 4.35 -6.87
CA GLU A 125 -11.62 3.31 -7.76
C GLU A 125 -11.25 1.90 -7.29
N THR A 126 -10.09 1.74 -6.67
CA THR A 126 -9.51 0.43 -6.29
C THR A 126 -9.86 0.02 -4.85
N ILE A 127 -9.80 0.94 -3.90
CA ILE A 127 -10.00 0.65 -2.45
C ILE A 127 -11.40 0.12 -2.09
N PRO A 128 -12.53 0.55 -2.68
CA PRO A 128 -13.83 0.02 -2.28
C PRO A 128 -13.94 -1.50 -2.39
N ALA A 129 -13.30 -2.09 -3.40
CA ALA A 129 -13.29 -3.55 -3.57
C ALA A 129 -12.46 -4.23 -2.47
N LEU A 130 -11.31 -3.65 -2.12
CA LEU A 130 -10.41 -4.17 -1.07
C LEU A 130 -11.02 -4.03 0.31
N THR A 131 -11.64 -2.88 0.59
CA THR A 131 -12.30 -2.59 1.87
C THR A 131 -13.48 -3.52 2.09
N THR A 132 -14.28 -3.77 1.06
CA THR A 132 -15.42 -4.68 1.14
C THR A 132 -14.97 -6.11 1.37
N ALA A 133 -13.89 -6.54 0.74
CA ALA A 133 -13.34 -7.89 0.91
C ALA A 133 -12.71 -8.09 2.30
N ALA A 134 -11.90 -7.14 2.78
CA ALA A 134 -11.18 -7.27 4.06
C ALA A 134 -12.06 -6.98 5.28
N LEU A 135 -13.00 -6.03 5.17
CA LEU A 135 -13.82 -5.55 6.28
C LEU A 135 -15.25 -6.05 6.24
N GLY A 136 -15.72 -6.56 5.11
CA GLY A 136 -17.07 -7.14 5.01
C GLY A 136 -17.29 -8.33 5.95
N HIS A 137 -16.22 -9.03 6.33
CA HIS A 137 -16.26 -10.09 7.36
C HIS A 137 -16.29 -9.56 8.79
N LEU A 138 -15.79 -8.36 9.02
CA LEU A 138 -15.77 -7.72 10.36
C LEU A 138 -17.07 -6.96 10.66
N PHE A 139 -17.89 -6.68 9.64
CA PHE A 139 -19.10 -5.86 9.77
C PHE A 139 -20.32 -6.57 9.18
N PRO A 140 -21.17 -7.16 10.02
CA PRO A 140 -22.49 -7.59 9.61
C PRO A 140 -23.38 -6.36 9.37
N GLY A 141 -23.48 -5.92 8.12
CA GLY A 141 -24.36 -4.81 7.73
C GLY A 141 -24.39 -4.64 6.21
N SER A 142 -25.46 -4.03 5.69
CA SER A 142 -25.56 -3.76 4.26
C SER A 142 -24.58 -2.66 3.87
N PRO A 143 -23.75 -2.85 2.81
CA PRO A 143 -22.89 -1.80 2.28
C PRO A 143 -23.64 -0.56 1.78
N ASP A 144 -24.97 -0.65 1.63
CA ASP A 144 -25.84 0.47 1.24
C ASP A 144 -26.26 1.38 2.41
N ASP A 145 -25.95 1.01 3.65
CA ASP A 145 -26.23 1.86 4.81
C ASP A 145 -25.26 3.04 4.85
N SER A 146 -25.81 4.26 4.79
CA SER A 146 -25.03 5.49 4.83
C SER A 146 -24.25 5.67 6.14
N ALA A 147 -24.79 5.19 7.26
CA ALA A 147 -24.11 5.25 8.55
C ALA A 147 -22.88 4.34 8.58
N ILE A 148 -22.96 3.15 7.97
CA ILE A 148 -21.85 2.24 7.82
C ILE A 148 -20.78 2.87 6.95
N ARG A 149 -21.13 3.44 5.80
CA ARG A 149 -20.17 4.14 4.92
C ARG A 149 -19.46 5.30 5.62
N MET A 150 -20.18 6.08 6.44
CA MET A 150 -19.58 7.16 7.21
C MET A 150 -18.60 6.65 8.26
N ARG A 151 -18.93 5.57 8.98
CA ARG A 151 -18.03 4.94 9.97
C ARG A 151 -16.76 4.41 9.31
N PHE A 152 -16.87 3.78 8.15
CA PHE A 152 -15.71 3.35 7.36
C PHE A 152 -14.84 4.53 6.94
N SER A 153 -15.44 5.59 6.41
CA SER A 153 -14.70 6.79 6.02
C SER A 153 -13.97 7.42 7.20
N ALA A 154 -14.60 7.47 8.37
CA ALA A 154 -13.97 7.96 9.60
C ALA A 154 -12.82 7.06 10.06
N LEU A 155 -13.02 5.74 10.04
CA LEU A 155 -11.98 4.77 10.37
C LEU A 155 -10.77 4.90 9.45
N PHE A 156 -10.99 4.94 8.13
CA PHE A 156 -9.91 5.11 7.16
C PHE A 156 -9.15 6.41 7.38
N GLY A 157 -9.87 7.52 7.57
CA GLY A 157 -9.24 8.80 7.88
C GLY A 157 -8.40 8.76 9.14
N ALA A 158 -8.92 8.13 10.21
CA ALA A 158 -8.19 7.97 11.46
C ALA A 158 -6.94 7.09 11.29
N LEU A 159 -7.05 5.94 10.62
CA LEU A 159 -5.92 5.05 10.37
C LEU A 159 -4.84 5.74 9.54
N ILE A 160 -5.20 6.39 8.43
CA ILE A 160 -4.27 7.14 7.60
C ILE A 160 -3.50 8.17 8.43
N SER A 161 -4.22 9.00 9.21
CA SER A 161 -3.59 10.01 10.05
C SER A 161 -2.68 9.40 11.11
N LEU A 162 -3.14 8.36 11.83
CA LEU A 162 -2.35 7.70 12.86
C LEU A 162 -1.04 7.10 12.30
N PHE A 163 -1.12 6.39 11.18
CA PHE A 163 0.07 5.79 10.57
C PHE A 163 1.06 6.83 10.05
N ILE A 164 0.58 7.93 9.42
CA ILE A 164 1.44 9.01 8.95
C ILE A 164 2.16 9.66 10.14
N GLU A 165 1.43 10.12 11.14
CA GLU A 165 1.98 10.80 12.31
C GLU A 165 2.93 9.90 13.11
N TRP A 166 2.65 8.60 13.17
CA TRP A 166 3.50 7.65 13.86
C TRP A 166 4.80 7.38 13.11
N THR A 167 4.74 7.15 11.78
CA THR A 167 5.94 6.91 10.97
C THR A 167 6.83 8.15 10.84
N GLU A 168 6.26 9.36 10.98
CA GLU A 168 7.00 10.62 11.07
C GLU A 168 7.58 10.89 12.48
N GLY A 169 7.25 10.05 13.47
CA GLY A 169 7.73 10.19 14.84
C GLY A 169 6.99 11.22 15.69
N ASN A 170 5.87 11.77 15.19
CA ASN A 170 5.12 12.83 15.86
C ASN A 170 4.29 12.33 17.06
N LEU A 171 3.91 11.04 17.10
CA LEU A 171 3.08 10.51 18.18
C LEU A 171 3.88 9.98 19.37
N GLY A 172 5.17 9.73 19.20
CA GLY A 172 6.00 9.10 20.24
C GLY A 172 5.56 7.66 20.55
N GLY A 173 6.24 7.03 21.51
CA GLY A 173 5.91 5.67 21.94
C GLY A 173 6.51 4.57 21.04
N ASP A 174 6.45 3.35 21.56
CA ASP A 174 6.85 2.16 20.82
C ASP A 174 5.71 1.62 19.94
N ARG A 175 6.02 0.67 19.07
CA ARG A 175 5.02 0.05 18.19
C ARG A 175 3.88 -0.58 18.98
N ASP A 176 4.14 -1.22 20.12
CA ASP A 176 3.10 -1.87 20.91
C ASP A 176 2.09 -0.86 21.47
N ALA A 177 2.55 0.31 21.91
CA ALA A 177 1.68 1.39 22.36
C ALA A 177 0.85 1.95 21.20
N PHE A 178 1.47 2.17 20.04
CA PHE A 178 0.79 2.60 18.82
C PHE A 178 -0.30 1.59 18.39
N VAL A 179 0.03 0.31 18.34
CA VAL A 179 -0.90 -0.76 17.95
C VAL A 179 -2.09 -0.82 18.91
N ARG A 180 -1.86 -0.85 20.22
CA ARG A 180 -2.95 -0.85 21.21
C ARG A 180 -3.87 0.35 21.06
N HIS A 181 -3.31 1.55 20.88
CA HIS A 181 -4.12 2.76 20.67
C HIS A 181 -4.94 2.69 19.38
N THR A 182 -4.31 2.31 18.28
CA THR A 182 -4.95 2.21 16.96
C THR A 182 -6.08 1.18 16.96
N VAL A 183 -5.89 0.03 17.61
CA VAL A 183 -6.94 -0.99 17.80
C VAL A 183 -8.10 -0.43 18.63
N THR A 184 -7.80 0.32 19.68
CA THR A 184 -8.85 0.97 20.51
C THR A 184 -9.68 1.95 19.69
N VAL A 185 -9.04 2.82 18.91
CA VAL A 185 -9.72 3.77 18.02
C VAL A 185 -10.57 3.03 16.98
N ALA A 186 -10.01 2.00 16.35
CA ALA A 186 -10.72 1.21 15.36
C ALA A 186 -11.97 0.55 15.95
N THR A 187 -11.87 -0.12 17.10
CA THR A 187 -13.01 -0.79 17.74
C THR A 187 -14.10 0.19 18.16
N GLN A 188 -13.73 1.38 18.66
CA GLN A 188 -14.70 2.43 19.01
C GLN A 188 -15.46 2.95 17.79
N LEU A 189 -14.75 3.25 16.69
CA LEU A 189 -15.37 3.75 15.46
C LEU A 189 -16.28 2.69 14.80
N LEU A 190 -15.92 1.43 14.96
CA LEU A 190 -16.67 0.31 14.41
C LEU A 190 -17.88 -0.09 15.26
N GLY A 191 -17.92 0.32 16.51
CA GLY A 191 -18.96 -0.08 17.46
C GLY A 191 -18.88 -1.56 17.84
N VAL A 192 -17.71 -2.18 17.71
CA VAL A 192 -17.44 -3.57 18.11
C VAL A 192 -16.98 -3.56 19.57
N PRO A 193 -17.47 -4.46 20.46
CA PRO A 193 -16.95 -4.55 21.82
C PRO A 193 -15.44 -4.85 21.77
N ALA A 194 -14.67 -4.14 22.61
CA ALA A 194 -13.24 -4.37 22.72
C ALA A 194 -12.97 -5.84 23.08
N PRO A 195 -11.91 -6.46 22.50
CA PRO A 195 -11.52 -7.80 22.92
C PRO A 195 -11.25 -7.83 24.42
N ALA A 196 -11.74 -8.85 25.12
CA ALA A 196 -11.46 -9.05 26.53
C ALA A 196 -9.95 -9.14 26.74
N GLN A 197 -9.41 -8.34 27.69
CA GLN A 197 -8.00 -8.34 28.06
C GLN A 197 -7.60 -9.66 28.70
#